data_02a5cbb1bc3b27dfc00277c18d11c58d
#
_entry.id   02a5cbb1bc3b27dfc00277c18d11c58d
#
_cell.length_a   1.000
_cell.length_b   1.000
_cell.length_c   1.000
_cell.angle_alpha   90.00
_cell.angle_beta   90.00
_cell.angle_gamma   90.00
#
_symmetry.space_group_name_H-M   'P 1'
#
loop_
_entity.id
_entity.type
_entity.pdbx_description
1 polymer ?
#
loop_
_entity_poly.entity_id
_entity_poly.type
_entity_poly.pdbx_seq_one_letter_code
_entity_poly.pdbx_strand_id
1 'polypeptide(L)'
;MTAPNPSALAIVPFVSVQDMMRIVNEIGPRQMLRELCAYIEADFLRWEMFDKTPRIPAHSAEGVIELMPTSDGAYYGFKYVNGHPANMARGFQTVTAFGVLAKVCNGYPVLFTEMTILTALRTAATSAMAAKYLAPSSARTMAMIGNGAQCEFQVLAFQEILGIDTIHLFDIDPKASEKAARNLRSTGLSLRICTSAEEAVAGADIITTCTADKQNATVLTDNMVGAGVHINAIGGDCPGKTELHRDILHRSDIFVEYPPQTRIEGEIQSLAAEHPVTELWQVIAGQKTGRSTERQITLFDSVGFAIEDFSALRYLRDQLERTGHFAELDLLADPDDPRDLFGMVNRAKEAS
;
A
#
# COMPACT_ATOMS: atom_id res chain seq x y z
N MET A 1 -11.44 -36.04 13.62
CA MET A 1 -10.49 -34.94 13.68
C MET A 1 -10.20 -34.69 15.15
N THR A 2 -8.99 -34.96 15.60
CA THR A 2 -8.55 -34.62 16.97
C THR A 2 -8.55 -33.11 17.12
N ALA A 3 -9.16 -32.61 18.20
CA ALA A 3 -9.08 -31.15 18.52
C ALA A 3 -7.61 -30.75 18.56
N PRO A 4 -7.23 -29.58 18.00
CA PRO A 4 -5.88 -29.10 18.07
C PRO A 4 -5.48 -28.93 19.54
N ASN A 5 -4.22 -29.26 19.86
CA ASN A 5 -3.68 -29.05 21.19
C ASN A 5 -3.79 -27.55 21.55
N PRO A 6 -4.51 -27.17 22.62
CA PRO A 6 -4.70 -25.75 22.99
C PRO A 6 -3.38 -24.98 23.16
N SER A 7 -2.37 -25.59 23.76
CA SER A 7 -1.05 -24.97 23.97
C SER A 7 -0.32 -24.60 22.66
N ALA A 8 -0.63 -25.24 21.55
CA ALA A 8 -0.09 -24.86 20.24
C ALA A 8 -0.78 -23.60 19.64
N LEU A 9 -1.90 -23.17 20.19
CA LEU A 9 -2.65 -21.98 19.75
C LEU A 9 -2.29 -20.71 20.52
N ALA A 10 -1.60 -20.83 21.64
CA ALA A 10 -1.20 -19.67 22.46
C ALA A 10 0.00 -18.91 21.88
N ILE A 11 0.75 -19.55 21.01
CA ILE A 11 1.93 -18.96 20.34
C ILE A 11 1.52 -18.35 19.01
N VAL A 12 1.88 -17.09 18.82
CA VAL A 12 1.59 -16.34 17.58
C VAL A 12 2.89 -16.11 16.81
N PRO A 13 2.96 -16.46 15.52
CA PRO A 13 4.08 -16.08 14.68
C PRO A 13 4.24 -14.55 14.63
N PHE A 14 5.45 -14.09 14.91
CA PHE A 14 5.84 -12.69 14.86
C PHE A 14 6.95 -12.44 13.85
N VAL A 15 6.68 -11.58 12.87
CA VAL A 15 7.66 -11.16 11.89
C VAL A 15 8.22 -9.79 12.27
N SER A 16 9.45 -9.77 12.74
CA SER A 16 10.19 -8.55 13.05
C SER A 16 10.66 -7.85 11.76
N VAL A 17 11.16 -6.60 11.87
CA VAL A 17 11.81 -5.91 10.75
C VAL A 17 12.96 -6.75 10.18
N GLN A 18 13.77 -7.39 11.04
CA GLN A 18 14.88 -8.23 10.59
C GLN A 18 14.41 -9.47 9.84
N ASP A 19 13.35 -10.11 10.30
CA ASP A 19 12.78 -11.28 9.62
C ASP A 19 12.13 -10.87 8.30
N MET A 20 11.43 -9.74 8.25
CA MET A 20 10.91 -9.18 7.01
C MET A 20 12.03 -8.93 5.99
N MET A 21 13.16 -8.35 6.43
CA MET A 21 14.31 -8.16 5.55
C MET A 21 14.89 -9.49 5.02
N ARG A 22 14.92 -10.55 5.85
CA ARG A 22 15.35 -11.89 5.41
C ARG A 22 14.38 -12.47 4.38
N ILE A 23 13.07 -12.38 4.64
CA ILE A 23 12.02 -12.83 3.72
C ILE A 23 12.15 -12.11 2.36
N VAL A 24 12.28 -10.78 2.39
CA VAL A 24 12.44 -9.98 1.16
C VAL A 24 13.71 -10.36 0.40
N ASN A 25 14.82 -10.61 1.10
CA ASN A 25 16.08 -11.01 0.45
C ASN A 25 16.03 -12.43 -0.12
N GLU A 26 15.38 -13.37 0.59
CA GLU A 26 15.27 -14.77 0.15
C GLU A 26 14.34 -14.92 -1.06
N ILE A 27 13.18 -14.29 -1.02
CA ILE A 27 12.19 -14.35 -2.11
C ILE A 27 12.63 -13.46 -3.29
N GLY A 28 13.24 -12.33 -2.99
CA GLY A 28 13.53 -11.26 -3.92
C GLY A 28 12.38 -10.26 -4.06
N PRO A 29 12.68 -8.95 -4.03
CA PRO A 29 11.66 -7.90 -4.00
C PRO A 29 10.73 -7.92 -5.24
N ARG A 30 11.25 -8.23 -6.41
CA ARG A 30 10.45 -8.33 -7.65
C ARG A 30 9.45 -9.48 -7.61
N GLN A 31 9.87 -10.64 -7.13
CA GLN A 31 8.98 -11.79 -6.99
C GLN A 31 7.90 -11.50 -5.95
N MET A 32 8.25 -10.88 -4.81
CA MET A 32 7.27 -10.47 -3.81
C MET A 32 6.24 -9.50 -4.39
N LEU A 33 6.67 -8.52 -5.16
CA LEU A 33 5.76 -7.56 -5.81
C LEU A 33 4.79 -8.25 -6.77
N ARG A 34 5.27 -9.22 -7.56
CA ARG A 34 4.42 -10.01 -8.47
C ARG A 34 3.40 -10.86 -7.70
N GLU A 35 3.84 -11.54 -6.65
CA GLU A 35 2.99 -12.39 -5.82
C GLU A 35 1.97 -11.55 -5.03
N LEU A 36 2.37 -10.42 -4.45
CA LEU A 36 1.46 -9.49 -3.78
C LEU A 36 0.41 -8.91 -4.75
N CYS A 37 0.82 -8.54 -5.96
CA CYS A 37 -0.12 -8.10 -7.00
C CYS A 37 -1.20 -9.17 -7.24
N ALA A 38 -0.82 -10.45 -7.35
CA ALA A 38 -1.78 -11.54 -7.55
C ALA A 38 -2.71 -11.76 -6.33
N TYR A 39 -2.19 -11.64 -5.10
CA TYR A 39 -3.01 -11.74 -3.88
C TYR A 39 -4.02 -10.60 -3.77
N ILE A 40 -3.59 -9.36 -4.05
CA ILE A 40 -4.47 -8.19 -4.02
C ILE A 40 -5.54 -8.30 -5.11
N GLU A 41 -5.16 -8.66 -6.34
CA GLU A 41 -6.08 -8.84 -7.46
C GLU A 41 -7.14 -9.91 -7.16
N ALA A 42 -6.74 -11.04 -6.55
CA ALA A 42 -7.65 -12.11 -6.12
C ALA A 42 -8.64 -11.64 -5.04
N ASP A 43 -8.21 -10.77 -4.11
CA ASP A 43 -9.08 -10.22 -3.08
C ASP A 43 -10.02 -9.13 -3.65
N PHE A 44 -9.58 -8.35 -4.63
CA PHE A 44 -10.45 -7.42 -5.36
C PHE A 44 -11.53 -8.16 -6.19
N LEU A 45 -11.25 -9.34 -6.73
CA LEU A 45 -12.27 -10.17 -7.41
C LEU A 45 -13.36 -10.68 -6.47
N ARG A 46 -13.09 -10.79 -5.18
CA ARG A 46 -14.08 -11.16 -4.15
C ARG A 46 -14.48 -10.01 -3.23
N TRP A 47 -14.42 -8.78 -3.73
CA TRP A 47 -14.67 -7.52 -3.04
C TRP A 47 -15.92 -7.52 -2.15
N GLU A 48 -17.03 -8.13 -2.65
CA GLU A 48 -18.30 -8.17 -1.95
C GLU A 48 -18.28 -9.03 -0.66
N MET A 49 -17.29 -9.90 -0.51
CA MET A 49 -17.15 -10.74 0.68
C MET A 49 -16.55 -9.98 1.86
N PHE A 50 -15.98 -8.80 1.62
CA PHE A 50 -15.29 -8.05 2.66
C PHE A 50 -16.20 -7.09 3.40
N ASP A 51 -15.99 -6.98 4.71
CA ASP A 51 -16.45 -5.85 5.49
C ASP A 51 -15.61 -4.63 5.13
N LYS A 52 -16.28 -3.55 4.71
CA LYS A 52 -15.62 -2.33 4.24
C LYS A 52 -15.94 -1.15 5.14
N THR A 53 -14.91 -0.55 5.69
CA THR A 53 -15.00 0.68 6.47
C THR A 53 -13.84 1.61 6.10
N PRO A 54 -14.07 2.93 6.05
CA PRO A 54 -12.97 3.88 5.97
C PRO A 54 -12.01 3.71 7.14
N ARG A 55 -10.82 4.26 7.03
CA ARG A 55 -9.84 4.31 8.12
C ARG A 55 -10.45 4.90 9.38
N ILE A 56 -9.99 4.43 10.54
CA ILE A 56 -10.40 4.94 11.85
C ILE A 56 -9.25 5.80 12.37
N PRO A 57 -9.31 7.15 12.19
CA PRO A 57 -8.21 8.04 12.49
C PRO A 57 -8.24 8.60 13.91
N ALA A 58 -7.04 8.88 14.44
CA ALA A 58 -6.81 9.78 15.57
C ALA A 58 -5.92 10.92 15.07
N HIS A 59 -6.53 12.07 14.78
CA HIS A 59 -5.84 13.25 14.28
C HIS A 59 -5.17 14.05 15.39
N SER A 60 -4.02 14.63 15.09
CA SER A 60 -3.31 15.59 15.94
C SER A 60 -2.71 16.72 15.07
N ALA A 61 -2.18 17.77 15.70
CA ALA A 61 -1.43 18.80 15.00
C ALA A 61 -0.14 18.27 14.34
N GLU A 62 0.42 17.19 14.87
CA GLU A 62 1.68 16.60 14.42
C GLU A 62 1.50 15.59 13.27
N GLY A 63 0.32 14.97 13.19
CA GLY A 63 0.05 13.90 12.24
C GLY A 63 -1.21 13.13 12.55
N VAL A 64 -1.31 11.93 11.99
CA VAL A 64 -2.44 11.02 12.19
C VAL A 64 -1.94 9.63 12.58
N ILE A 65 -2.72 8.95 13.42
CA ILE A 65 -2.59 7.52 13.70
C ILE A 65 -3.90 6.87 13.29
N GLU A 66 -3.82 5.77 12.55
CA GLU A 66 -5.00 5.15 11.94
C GLU A 66 -5.02 3.64 12.17
N LEU A 67 -6.23 3.10 12.31
CA LEU A 67 -6.50 1.68 12.17
C LEU A 67 -7.23 1.44 10.84
N MET A 68 -6.83 0.38 10.13
CA MET A 68 -7.40 -0.03 8.85
C MET A 68 -7.88 -1.47 8.95
N PRO A 69 -9.07 -1.72 9.53
CA PRO A 69 -9.60 -3.07 9.74
C PRO A 69 -10.43 -3.53 8.53
N THR A 70 -10.42 -4.86 8.30
CA THR A 70 -11.34 -5.54 7.38
C THR A 70 -11.45 -7.03 7.72
N SER A 71 -12.51 -7.68 7.22
CA SER A 71 -12.73 -9.11 7.35
C SER A 71 -13.32 -9.69 6.07
N ASP A 72 -12.91 -10.89 5.70
CA ASP A 72 -13.52 -11.67 4.61
C ASP A 72 -14.48 -12.77 5.13
N GLY A 73 -14.81 -12.73 6.42
CA GLY A 73 -15.63 -13.72 7.11
C GLY A 73 -14.86 -14.97 7.60
N ALA A 74 -13.68 -15.25 7.07
CA ALA A 74 -12.79 -16.32 7.54
C ALA A 74 -11.65 -15.79 8.41
N TYR A 75 -11.08 -14.67 7.98
CA TYR A 75 -10.04 -13.94 8.68
C TYR A 75 -10.48 -12.50 8.92
N TYR A 76 -9.98 -11.94 10.02
CA TYR A 76 -10.01 -10.52 10.35
C TYR A 76 -8.58 -10.01 10.33
N GLY A 77 -8.34 -8.90 9.65
CA GLY A 77 -7.03 -8.26 9.65
C GLY A 77 -7.14 -6.78 9.96
N PHE A 78 -6.11 -6.22 10.57
CA PHE A 78 -5.97 -4.78 10.69
C PHE A 78 -4.52 -4.37 10.57
N LYS A 79 -4.32 -3.15 10.09
CA LYS A 79 -3.05 -2.44 10.16
C LYS A 79 -3.21 -1.22 11.07
N TYR A 80 -2.25 -1.05 11.98
CA TYR A 80 -1.92 0.23 12.61
C TYR A 80 -0.93 0.95 11.71
N VAL A 81 -1.17 2.22 11.43
CA VAL A 81 -0.25 3.06 10.67
C VAL A 81 -0.28 4.49 11.18
N ASN A 82 0.86 5.17 11.14
CA ASN A 82 0.92 6.60 11.38
C ASN A 82 1.38 7.36 10.14
N GLY A 83 0.97 8.63 10.04
CA GLY A 83 1.45 9.60 9.07
C GLY A 83 1.90 10.87 9.78
N HIS A 84 3.22 11.07 9.92
CA HIS A 84 3.81 12.23 10.60
C HIS A 84 4.89 12.89 9.73
N PRO A 85 4.52 13.75 8.75
CA PRO A 85 5.46 14.32 7.79
C PRO A 85 6.64 15.08 8.39
N ALA A 86 6.43 15.78 9.52
CA ALA A 86 7.48 16.51 10.22
C ALA A 86 8.56 15.60 10.85
N ASN A 87 8.34 14.29 10.91
CA ASN A 87 9.25 13.33 11.51
C ASN A 87 10.62 13.30 10.81
N MET A 88 10.68 13.46 9.49
CA MET A 88 11.96 13.45 8.76
C MET A 88 12.93 14.52 9.27
N ALA A 89 12.45 15.72 9.57
CA ALA A 89 13.27 16.79 10.13
C ALA A 89 13.80 16.47 11.54
N ARG A 90 13.20 15.49 12.23
CA ARG A 90 13.57 15.02 13.57
C ARG A 90 14.35 13.69 13.55
N GLY A 91 14.67 13.15 12.37
CA GLY A 91 15.35 11.87 12.22
C GLY A 91 14.47 10.62 12.38
N PHE A 92 13.15 10.78 12.38
CA PHE A 92 12.18 9.68 12.43
C PHE A 92 11.56 9.42 11.05
N GLN A 93 11.00 8.23 10.87
CA GLN A 93 10.25 7.91 9.66
C GLN A 93 8.89 8.62 9.63
N THR A 94 8.46 9.05 8.45
CA THR A 94 7.14 9.64 8.24
C THR A 94 6.04 8.63 8.53
N VAL A 95 6.25 7.39 8.11
CA VAL A 95 5.28 6.28 8.23
C VAL A 95 5.95 5.10 8.93
N THR A 96 5.29 4.57 9.96
CA THR A 96 5.57 3.27 10.56
C THR A 96 4.28 2.49 10.69
N ALA A 97 4.34 1.16 10.58
CA ALA A 97 3.16 0.33 10.63
C ALA A 97 3.44 -1.04 11.22
N PHE A 98 2.41 -1.64 11.82
CA PHE A 98 2.36 -3.06 12.17
C PHE A 98 0.93 -3.59 11.96
N GLY A 99 0.77 -4.91 11.93
CA GLY A 99 -0.54 -5.51 11.68
C GLY A 99 -0.72 -6.88 12.29
N VAL A 100 -1.98 -7.28 12.31
CA VAL A 100 -2.43 -8.58 12.84
C VAL A 100 -3.37 -9.23 11.84
N LEU A 101 -3.25 -10.55 11.69
CA LEU A 101 -4.24 -11.41 11.04
C LEU A 101 -4.77 -12.40 12.07
N ALA A 102 -6.10 -12.52 12.20
CA ALA A 102 -6.76 -13.40 13.16
C ALA A 102 -7.83 -14.28 12.47
N LYS A 103 -8.10 -15.46 13.00
CA LYS A 103 -9.23 -16.30 12.56
C LYS A 103 -10.54 -15.76 13.12
N VAL A 104 -11.56 -15.61 12.28
CA VAL A 104 -12.89 -15.15 12.72
C VAL A 104 -13.57 -16.19 13.63
N CYS A 105 -13.37 -17.49 13.36
CA CYS A 105 -14.06 -18.56 14.06
C CYS A 105 -13.78 -18.64 15.58
N ASN A 106 -12.64 -18.11 16.04
CA ASN A 106 -12.26 -18.13 17.45
C ASN A 106 -11.58 -16.83 17.94
N GLY A 107 -11.34 -15.87 17.05
CA GLY A 107 -10.69 -14.59 17.36
C GLY A 107 -9.18 -14.68 17.59
N TYR A 108 -8.55 -15.85 17.43
CA TYR A 108 -7.13 -16.02 17.72
C TYR A 108 -6.25 -15.47 16.60
N PRO A 109 -5.24 -14.64 16.91
CA PRO A 109 -4.27 -14.15 15.93
C PRO A 109 -3.43 -15.32 15.39
N VAL A 110 -3.13 -15.28 14.11
CA VAL A 110 -2.30 -16.25 13.39
C VAL A 110 -1.05 -15.60 12.80
N LEU A 111 -0.95 -14.29 12.91
CA LEU A 111 0.23 -13.50 12.52
C LEU A 111 0.19 -12.16 13.24
N PHE A 112 1.34 -11.74 13.78
CA PHE A 112 1.64 -10.38 14.14
C PHE A 112 2.91 -9.95 13.42
N THR A 113 2.94 -8.78 12.78
CA THR A 113 4.05 -8.43 11.88
C THR A 113 4.31 -6.93 11.81
N GLU A 114 5.59 -6.57 11.56
CA GLU A 114 5.90 -5.27 11.03
C GLU A 114 5.19 -5.05 9.69
N MET A 115 4.74 -3.86 9.40
CA MET A 115 4.10 -3.53 8.14
C MET A 115 4.66 -2.26 7.48
N THR A 116 5.75 -1.70 7.94
CA THR A 116 6.35 -0.53 7.29
C THR A 116 6.90 -0.92 5.91
N ILE A 117 7.71 -1.98 5.87
CA ILE A 117 8.25 -2.54 4.61
C ILE A 117 7.13 -3.21 3.82
N LEU A 118 6.27 -3.97 4.49
CA LEU A 118 5.16 -4.66 3.84
C LEU A 118 4.17 -3.67 3.22
N THR A 119 3.90 -2.52 3.86
CA THR A 119 3.08 -1.44 3.28
C THR A 119 3.74 -0.85 2.04
N ALA A 120 5.06 -0.64 2.05
CA ALA A 120 5.76 -0.14 0.87
C ALA A 120 5.61 -1.11 -0.32
N LEU A 121 5.75 -2.41 -0.09
CA LEU A 121 5.59 -3.45 -1.10
C LEU A 121 4.14 -3.54 -1.61
N ARG A 122 3.13 -3.60 -0.70
CA ARG A 122 1.74 -3.74 -1.12
C ARG A 122 1.23 -2.49 -1.85
N THR A 123 1.65 -1.29 -1.44
CA THR A 123 1.28 -0.04 -2.12
C THR A 123 1.79 -0.04 -3.56
N ALA A 124 3.05 -0.43 -3.77
CA ALA A 124 3.62 -0.54 -5.10
C ALA A 124 2.94 -1.63 -5.95
N ALA A 125 2.62 -2.77 -5.34
CA ALA A 125 1.90 -3.86 -6.00
C ALA A 125 0.48 -3.44 -6.41
N THR A 126 -0.25 -2.69 -5.56
CA THR A 126 -1.59 -2.15 -5.88
C THR A 126 -1.51 -1.15 -7.04
N SER A 127 -0.56 -0.22 -7.00
CA SER A 127 -0.36 0.76 -8.07
C SER A 127 -0.11 0.08 -9.42
N ALA A 128 0.80 -0.90 -9.45
CA ALA A 128 1.12 -1.63 -10.68
C ALA A 128 -0.05 -2.53 -11.13
N MET A 129 -0.80 -3.12 -10.20
CA MET A 129 -2.03 -3.87 -10.50
C MET A 129 -3.08 -2.98 -11.16
N ALA A 130 -3.35 -1.79 -10.60
CA ALA A 130 -4.28 -0.84 -11.20
C ALA A 130 -3.84 -0.44 -12.60
N ALA A 131 -2.55 -0.15 -12.78
CA ALA A 131 -1.98 0.23 -14.06
C ALA A 131 -2.10 -0.87 -15.14
N LYS A 132 -2.16 -2.16 -14.79
CA LYS A 132 -2.46 -3.26 -15.77
C LYS A 132 -3.77 -3.03 -16.52
N TYR A 133 -4.75 -2.41 -15.88
CA TYR A 133 -6.08 -2.15 -16.43
C TYR A 133 -6.24 -0.73 -16.98
N LEU A 134 -5.40 0.19 -16.53
CA LEU A 134 -5.59 1.63 -16.72
C LEU A 134 -4.51 2.29 -17.58
N ALA A 135 -3.27 1.77 -17.61
CA ALA A 135 -2.19 2.33 -18.40
C ALA A 135 -2.31 1.93 -19.89
N PRO A 136 -1.65 2.68 -20.80
CA PRO A 136 -1.49 2.24 -22.16
C PRO A 136 -0.73 0.90 -22.23
N SER A 137 -1.19 -0.03 -23.04
CA SER A 137 -0.50 -1.33 -23.21
C SER A 137 0.90 -1.22 -23.81
N SER A 138 1.19 -0.10 -24.48
CA SER A 138 2.48 0.23 -25.06
C SER A 138 3.38 1.02 -24.09
N ALA A 139 2.96 1.27 -22.83
CA ALA A 139 3.71 2.08 -21.90
C ALA A 139 5.13 1.53 -21.66
N ARG A 140 6.13 2.43 -21.69
CA ARG A 140 7.54 2.14 -21.44
C ARG A 140 8.18 3.13 -20.49
N THR A 141 7.69 4.36 -20.45
CA THR A 141 8.29 5.45 -19.70
C THR A 141 7.40 5.85 -18.54
N MET A 142 7.98 5.88 -17.34
CA MET A 142 7.31 6.33 -16.12
C MET A 142 8.04 7.53 -15.52
N ALA A 143 7.29 8.56 -15.17
CA ALA A 143 7.76 9.68 -14.36
C ALA A 143 7.41 9.44 -12.88
N MET A 144 8.41 9.56 -12.01
CA MET A 144 8.27 9.54 -10.56
C MET A 144 8.43 10.95 -10.01
N ILE A 145 7.36 11.52 -9.48
CA ILE A 145 7.34 12.84 -8.81
C ILE A 145 7.25 12.60 -7.31
N GLY A 146 8.36 12.88 -6.62
CA GLY A 146 8.57 12.48 -5.23
C GLY A 146 9.39 11.18 -5.15
N ASN A 147 10.65 11.29 -4.72
CA ASN A 147 11.59 10.15 -4.68
C ASN A 147 11.94 9.75 -3.23
N GLY A 148 10.92 9.82 -2.36
CA GLY A 148 10.98 9.39 -0.96
C GLY A 148 11.04 7.87 -0.79
N ALA A 149 10.47 7.37 0.32
CA ALA A 149 10.54 5.96 0.71
C ALA A 149 9.80 4.99 -0.24
N GLN A 150 8.79 5.48 -0.97
CA GLN A 150 7.99 4.65 -1.89
C GLN A 150 8.62 4.49 -3.28
N CYS A 151 9.51 5.40 -3.69
CA CYS A 151 9.95 5.51 -5.08
C CYS A 151 10.48 4.20 -5.65
N GLU A 152 11.46 3.58 -5.01
CA GLU A 152 12.11 2.38 -5.55
C GLU A 152 11.15 1.19 -5.63
N PHE A 153 10.23 1.05 -4.67
CA PHE A 153 9.21 0.00 -4.69
C PHE A 153 8.24 0.19 -5.86
N GLN A 154 7.77 1.42 -6.08
CA GLN A 154 6.92 1.77 -7.22
C GLN A 154 7.62 1.43 -8.53
N VAL A 155 8.84 1.91 -8.72
CA VAL A 155 9.62 1.66 -9.94
C VAL A 155 9.81 0.17 -10.20
N LEU A 156 10.17 -0.61 -9.18
CA LEU A 156 10.34 -2.07 -9.32
C LEU A 156 9.03 -2.79 -9.65
N ALA A 157 7.90 -2.36 -9.07
CA ALA A 157 6.60 -2.95 -9.36
C ALA A 157 6.17 -2.69 -10.82
N PHE A 158 6.32 -1.46 -11.29
CA PHE A 158 5.99 -1.10 -12.68
C PHE A 158 6.92 -1.77 -13.68
N GLN A 159 8.20 -1.91 -13.37
CA GLN A 159 9.13 -2.70 -14.17
C GLN A 159 8.69 -4.16 -14.27
N GLU A 160 8.38 -4.78 -13.12
CA GLU A 160 8.07 -6.21 -13.05
C GLU A 160 6.72 -6.57 -13.66
N ILE A 161 5.70 -5.72 -13.46
CA ILE A 161 4.31 -6.02 -13.83
C ILE A 161 3.97 -5.52 -15.24
N LEU A 162 4.47 -4.32 -15.61
CA LEU A 162 4.13 -3.68 -16.89
C LEU A 162 5.30 -3.68 -17.90
N GLY A 163 6.51 -4.01 -17.48
CA GLY A 163 7.69 -3.96 -18.35
C GLY A 163 8.15 -2.53 -18.64
N ILE A 164 7.93 -1.59 -17.72
CA ILE A 164 8.50 -0.24 -17.81
C ILE A 164 10.02 -0.36 -17.78
N ASP A 165 10.69 0.35 -18.68
CA ASP A 165 12.15 0.28 -18.84
C ASP A 165 12.85 1.64 -18.69
N THR A 166 12.10 2.74 -18.76
CA THR A 166 12.62 4.11 -18.68
C THR A 166 11.95 4.86 -17.54
N ILE A 167 12.75 5.43 -16.64
CA ILE A 167 12.28 6.16 -15.46
C ILE A 167 12.85 7.57 -15.45
N HIS A 168 11.96 8.54 -15.37
CA HIS A 168 12.28 9.93 -15.12
C HIS A 168 12.05 10.23 -13.62
N LEU A 169 13.09 10.66 -12.92
CA LEU A 169 13.07 10.92 -11.48
C LEU A 169 13.10 12.42 -11.23
N PHE A 170 12.14 12.92 -10.47
CA PHE A 170 12.14 14.29 -9.98
C PHE A 170 11.69 14.37 -8.52
N ASP A 171 12.45 15.12 -7.74
CA ASP A 171 12.12 15.52 -6.36
C ASP A 171 12.62 16.95 -6.15
N ILE A 172 11.97 17.70 -5.28
CA ILE A 172 12.43 19.03 -4.87
C ILE A 172 13.77 18.96 -4.11
N ASP A 173 14.07 17.83 -3.45
CA ASP A 173 15.39 17.51 -2.91
C ASP A 173 16.17 16.65 -3.92
N PRO A 174 17.17 17.20 -4.64
CA PRO A 174 17.96 16.44 -5.61
C PRO A 174 18.63 15.20 -5.00
N LYS A 175 18.94 15.20 -3.69
CA LYS A 175 19.53 14.06 -3.01
C LYS A 175 18.60 12.86 -2.96
N ALA A 176 17.28 13.08 -2.92
CA ALA A 176 16.28 12.02 -2.99
C ALA A 176 16.33 11.32 -4.35
N SER A 177 16.39 12.07 -5.45
CA SER A 177 16.53 11.52 -6.81
C SER A 177 17.88 10.79 -6.99
N GLU A 178 18.97 11.33 -6.46
CA GLU A 178 20.27 10.67 -6.48
C GLU A 178 20.28 9.36 -5.68
N LYS A 179 19.60 9.32 -4.51
CA LYS A 179 19.40 8.13 -3.69
C LYS A 179 18.64 7.07 -4.49
N ALA A 180 17.52 7.43 -5.11
CA ALA A 180 16.72 6.53 -5.91
C ALA A 180 17.53 5.96 -7.10
N ALA A 181 18.24 6.81 -7.83
CA ALA A 181 19.09 6.38 -8.95
C ALA A 181 20.21 5.43 -8.49
N ARG A 182 20.84 5.66 -7.34
CA ARG A 182 21.87 4.75 -6.79
C ARG A 182 21.26 3.38 -6.45
N ASN A 183 20.09 3.35 -5.82
CA ASN A 183 19.44 2.11 -5.41
C ASN A 183 18.96 1.28 -6.61
N LEU A 184 18.55 1.95 -7.69
CA LEU A 184 18.00 1.32 -8.89
C LEU A 184 19.05 1.00 -9.95
N ARG A 185 20.32 1.39 -9.81
CA ARG A 185 21.36 1.26 -10.84
C ARG A 185 21.57 -0.17 -11.36
N SER A 186 21.31 -1.20 -10.54
CA SER A 186 21.52 -2.61 -10.91
C SER A 186 20.28 -3.26 -11.52
N THR A 187 19.19 -2.52 -11.71
CA THR A 187 17.91 -3.05 -12.20
C THR A 187 17.80 -3.20 -13.71
N GLY A 188 18.75 -2.64 -14.45
CA GLY A 188 18.73 -2.59 -15.92
C GLY A 188 17.84 -1.51 -16.52
N LEU A 189 17.26 -0.63 -15.69
CA LEU A 189 16.42 0.49 -16.11
C LEU A 189 17.26 1.63 -16.69
N SER A 190 16.70 2.33 -17.68
CA SER A 190 17.17 3.65 -18.11
C SER A 190 16.68 4.70 -17.12
N LEU A 191 17.59 5.28 -16.34
CA LEU A 191 17.27 6.26 -15.31
C LEU A 191 17.71 7.65 -15.74
N ARG A 192 16.79 8.63 -15.62
CA ARG A 192 17.07 10.05 -15.88
C ARG A 192 16.64 10.87 -14.66
N ILE A 193 17.58 11.59 -14.04
CA ILE A 193 17.27 12.60 -13.04
C ILE A 193 16.92 13.89 -13.78
N CYS A 194 15.72 14.42 -13.50
CA CYS A 194 15.17 15.63 -14.09
C CYS A 194 15.31 16.82 -13.14
N THR A 195 15.33 18.01 -13.70
CA THR A 195 15.49 19.26 -12.95
C THR A 195 14.17 19.93 -12.59
N SER A 196 13.08 19.48 -13.21
CA SER A 196 11.71 19.95 -12.92
C SER A 196 10.68 18.84 -13.13
N ALA A 197 9.47 19.04 -12.58
CA ALA A 197 8.35 18.14 -12.81
C ALA A 197 7.95 18.11 -14.28
N GLU A 198 7.94 19.28 -14.96
CA GLU A 198 7.65 19.38 -16.40
C GLU A 198 8.62 18.54 -17.23
N GLU A 199 9.92 18.61 -16.90
CA GLU A 199 10.93 17.80 -17.59
C GLU A 199 10.69 16.30 -17.36
N ALA A 200 10.34 15.92 -16.13
CA ALA A 200 10.11 14.52 -15.79
C ALA A 200 8.91 13.92 -16.50
N VAL A 201 7.81 14.65 -16.60
CA VAL A 201 6.56 14.14 -17.23
C VAL A 201 6.58 14.23 -18.75
N ALA A 202 7.52 14.97 -19.34
CA ALA A 202 7.60 15.10 -20.79
C ALA A 202 7.85 13.74 -21.46
N GLY A 203 6.87 13.27 -22.23
CA GLY A 203 6.93 11.98 -22.93
C GLY A 203 6.74 10.75 -22.03
N ALA A 204 6.30 10.93 -20.78
CA ALA A 204 5.96 9.81 -19.92
C ALA A 204 4.59 9.22 -20.28
N ASP A 205 4.49 7.90 -20.30
CA ASP A 205 3.24 7.16 -20.47
C ASP A 205 2.48 7.05 -19.15
N ILE A 206 3.23 6.98 -18.05
CA ILE A 206 2.72 6.86 -16.68
C ILE A 206 3.36 7.95 -15.82
N ILE A 207 2.55 8.61 -15.01
CA ILE A 207 3.02 9.59 -14.02
C ILE A 207 2.60 9.11 -12.63
N THR A 208 3.56 8.90 -11.74
CA THR A 208 3.26 8.61 -10.33
C THR A 208 3.64 9.82 -9.48
N THR A 209 2.67 10.33 -8.72
CA THR A 209 2.90 11.36 -7.70
C THR A 209 2.91 10.74 -6.31
N CYS A 210 3.98 11.03 -5.55
CA CYS A 210 4.27 10.39 -4.28
C CYS A 210 5.04 11.32 -3.34
N THR A 211 4.57 12.55 -3.16
CA THR A 211 5.23 13.52 -2.29
C THR A 211 4.71 13.48 -0.86
N ALA A 212 5.51 13.90 0.11
CA ALA A 212 5.19 13.81 1.53
C ALA A 212 4.73 15.15 2.15
N ASP A 213 4.58 16.21 1.37
CA ASP A 213 4.14 17.51 1.91
C ASP A 213 2.67 17.44 2.33
N LYS A 214 2.33 18.03 3.48
CA LYS A 214 0.95 18.11 3.99
C LYS A 214 0.14 19.29 3.47
N GLN A 215 0.75 20.17 2.69
CA GLN A 215 0.03 21.31 2.13
C GLN A 215 -0.50 20.95 0.73
N ASN A 216 -1.58 21.62 0.32
CA ASN A 216 -2.04 21.58 -1.07
C ASN A 216 -0.95 22.16 -1.98
N ALA A 217 0.06 21.37 -2.24
CA ALA A 217 1.14 21.72 -3.16
C ALA A 217 0.82 21.06 -4.50
N THR A 218 0.23 21.79 -5.44
CA THR A 218 0.03 21.32 -6.80
C THR A 218 1.40 20.93 -7.39
N VAL A 219 1.63 19.63 -7.51
CA VAL A 219 2.86 19.07 -8.10
C VAL A 219 2.72 18.87 -9.59
N LEU A 220 1.48 18.58 -10.06
CA LEU A 220 1.14 18.51 -11.47
C LEU A 220 0.11 19.56 -11.83
N THR A 221 0.47 20.44 -12.75
CA THR A 221 -0.44 21.40 -13.39
C THR A 221 -1.05 20.81 -14.65
N ASP A 222 -2.19 21.34 -15.09
CA ASP A 222 -2.96 20.76 -16.20
C ASP A 222 -2.18 20.66 -17.51
N ASN A 223 -1.36 21.66 -17.80
CA ASN A 223 -0.53 21.70 -19.01
C ASN A 223 0.61 20.66 -19.04
N MET A 224 0.92 20.03 -17.90
CA MET A 224 1.93 18.98 -17.83
C MET A 224 1.40 17.61 -18.27
N VAL A 225 0.09 17.40 -18.29
CA VAL A 225 -0.54 16.10 -18.55
C VAL A 225 -1.05 16.02 -19.99
N GLY A 226 -0.40 15.19 -20.80
CA GLY A 226 -0.78 14.92 -22.19
C GLY A 226 -1.96 13.93 -22.31
N ALA A 227 -2.49 13.82 -23.52
CA ALA A 227 -3.48 12.78 -23.83
C ALA A 227 -2.83 11.39 -23.78
N GLY A 228 -3.57 10.39 -23.31
CA GLY A 228 -3.13 8.99 -23.29
C GLY A 228 -2.37 8.59 -22.01
N VAL A 229 -2.05 9.53 -21.13
CA VAL A 229 -1.29 9.27 -19.91
C VAL A 229 -2.13 8.51 -18.88
N HIS A 230 -1.49 7.63 -18.13
CA HIS A 230 -2.02 7.09 -16.87
C HIS A 230 -1.38 7.82 -15.70
N ILE A 231 -2.20 8.33 -14.78
CA ILE A 231 -1.74 8.97 -13.55
C ILE A 231 -2.01 8.03 -12.37
N ASN A 232 -0.97 7.72 -11.61
CA ASN A 232 -1.03 6.98 -10.37
C ASN A 232 -0.79 7.97 -9.22
N ALA A 233 -1.86 8.49 -8.63
CA ALA A 233 -1.80 9.49 -7.57
C ALA A 233 -1.87 8.79 -6.20
N ILE A 234 -0.73 8.68 -5.53
CA ILE A 234 -0.62 8.01 -4.23
C ILE A 234 -0.10 8.94 -3.11
N GLY A 235 0.12 10.20 -3.42
CA GLY A 235 0.61 11.17 -2.44
C GLY A 235 -0.50 11.91 -1.73
N GLY A 236 -1.68 12.07 -2.33
CA GLY A 236 -2.89 12.59 -1.69
C GLY A 236 -3.54 11.50 -0.83
N ASP A 237 -3.20 11.43 0.48
CA ASP A 237 -3.56 10.33 1.36
C ASP A 237 -4.11 10.79 2.72
N CYS A 238 -4.50 12.06 2.83
CA CYS A 238 -5.13 12.61 4.04
C CYS A 238 -6.01 13.82 3.72
N PRO A 239 -6.95 14.16 4.63
CA PRO A 239 -7.79 15.35 4.45
C PRO A 239 -6.98 16.62 4.26
N GLY A 240 -7.32 17.41 3.24
CA GLY A 240 -6.67 18.68 2.91
C GLY A 240 -5.38 18.57 2.11
N LYS A 241 -4.94 17.36 1.73
CA LYS A 241 -3.76 17.14 0.89
C LYS A 241 -4.16 16.67 -0.49
N THR A 242 -3.79 17.45 -1.52
CA THR A 242 -3.90 17.08 -2.94
C THR A 242 -2.64 17.50 -3.68
N GLU A 243 -2.25 16.74 -4.69
CA GLU A 243 -1.05 16.96 -5.50
C GLU A 243 -1.37 17.41 -6.92
N LEU A 244 -2.61 17.15 -7.38
CA LEU A 244 -3.02 17.41 -8.76
C LEU A 244 -3.83 18.69 -8.89
N HIS A 245 -3.58 19.46 -9.95
CA HIS A 245 -4.46 20.55 -10.33
C HIS A 245 -5.86 20.03 -10.67
N ARG A 246 -6.90 20.70 -10.21
CA ARG A 246 -8.29 20.26 -10.33
C ARG A 246 -8.74 19.99 -11.78
N ASP A 247 -8.22 20.74 -12.73
CA ASP A 247 -8.58 20.57 -14.15
C ASP A 247 -8.09 19.22 -14.71
N ILE A 248 -7.04 18.62 -14.15
CA ILE A 248 -6.62 17.26 -14.49
C ILE A 248 -7.74 16.27 -14.16
N LEU A 249 -8.34 16.40 -12.96
CA LEU A 249 -9.40 15.51 -12.50
C LEU A 249 -10.63 15.62 -13.41
N HIS A 250 -10.99 16.84 -13.83
CA HIS A 250 -12.17 17.07 -14.69
C HIS A 250 -12.07 16.45 -16.08
N ARG A 251 -10.87 16.20 -16.58
CA ARG A 251 -10.65 15.61 -17.92
C ARG A 251 -10.11 14.17 -17.88
N SER A 252 -10.05 13.59 -16.69
CA SER A 252 -9.61 12.22 -16.48
C SER A 252 -10.77 11.30 -16.17
N ASP A 253 -10.66 10.04 -16.59
CA ASP A 253 -11.50 8.98 -16.04
C ASP A 253 -10.86 8.51 -14.73
N ILE A 254 -11.60 8.68 -13.63
CA ILE A 254 -11.07 8.50 -12.28
C ILE A 254 -11.47 7.13 -11.73
N PHE A 255 -10.48 6.41 -11.24
CA PHE A 255 -10.62 5.10 -10.60
C PHE A 255 -10.12 5.19 -9.16
N VAL A 256 -10.82 4.52 -8.25
CA VAL A 256 -10.54 4.55 -6.81
C VAL A 256 -10.68 3.16 -6.21
N GLU A 257 -10.13 2.92 -5.02
CA GLU A 257 -10.40 1.68 -4.27
C GLU A 257 -11.80 1.70 -3.69
N TYR A 258 -12.08 2.66 -2.79
CA TYR A 258 -13.31 2.75 -2.01
C TYR A 258 -13.78 4.21 -1.92
N PRO A 259 -14.79 4.63 -2.69
CA PRO A 259 -15.22 6.03 -2.77
C PRO A 259 -15.51 6.70 -1.42
N PRO A 260 -16.15 6.03 -0.42
CA PRO A 260 -16.40 6.66 0.87
C PRO A 260 -15.13 7.10 1.62
N GLN A 261 -13.98 6.44 1.40
CA GLN A 261 -12.70 6.82 1.96
C GLN A 261 -11.97 7.81 1.05
N THR A 262 -11.87 7.55 -0.26
CA THR A 262 -11.12 8.40 -1.19
C THR A 262 -11.69 9.82 -1.26
N ARG A 263 -13.01 9.99 -1.08
CA ARG A 263 -13.64 11.34 -1.02
C ARG A 263 -13.23 12.16 0.19
N ILE A 264 -12.68 11.54 1.23
CA ILE A 264 -12.20 12.22 2.43
C ILE A 264 -10.70 12.54 2.30
N GLU A 265 -9.93 11.66 1.67
CA GLU A 265 -8.47 11.64 1.77
C GLU A 265 -7.75 11.79 0.43
N GLY A 266 -8.39 11.41 -0.70
CA GLY A 266 -7.78 11.38 -2.02
C GLY A 266 -7.87 12.71 -2.77
N GLU A 267 -7.41 12.71 -4.01
CA GLU A 267 -7.47 13.87 -4.91
C GLU A 267 -8.92 14.33 -5.16
N ILE A 268 -9.86 13.37 -5.22
CA ILE A 268 -11.30 13.65 -5.45
C ILE A 268 -11.99 14.38 -4.30
N GLN A 269 -11.35 14.58 -3.14
CA GLN A 269 -11.88 15.45 -2.08
C GLN A 269 -12.08 16.89 -2.55
N SER A 270 -11.34 17.31 -3.59
CA SER A 270 -11.45 18.63 -4.22
C SER A 270 -12.64 18.76 -5.18
N LEU A 271 -13.34 17.66 -5.51
CA LEU A 271 -14.46 17.62 -6.45
C LEU A 271 -15.81 17.60 -5.74
N ALA A 272 -16.89 17.85 -6.50
CA ALA A 272 -18.25 17.67 -6.00
C ALA A 272 -18.51 16.20 -5.63
N ALA A 273 -19.36 15.96 -4.64
CA ALA A 273 -19.65 14.60 -4.14
C ALA A 273 -20.25 13.69 -5.24
N GLU A 274 -20.95 14.28 -6.21
CA GLU A 274 -21.60 13.58 -7.32
C GLU A 274 -20.67 13.35 -8.52
N HIS A 275 -19.43 13.86 -8.46
CA HIS A 275 -18.49 13.63 -9.58
C HIS A 275 -18.28 12.13 -9.78
N PRO A 276 -18.48 11.62 -11.02
CA PRO A 276 -18.42 10.19 -11.27
C PRO A 276 -17.01 9.64 -11.06
N VAL A 277 -16.93 8.49 -10.38
CA VAL A 277 -15.72 7.70 -10.22
C VAL A 277 -16.05 6.23 -10.43
N THR A 278 -15.06 5.43 -10.80
CA THR A 278 -15.21 3.99 -10.99
C THR A 278 -14.41 3.27 -9.90
N GLU A 279 -15.03 2.32 -9.21
CA GLU A 279 -14.32 1.46 -8.28
C GLU A 279 -13.46 0.45 -9.05
N LEU A 280 -12.18 0.35 -8.69
CA LEU A 280 -11.21 -0.47 -9.41
C LEU A 280 -11.59 -1.96 -9.44
N TRP A 281 -12.22 -2.49 -8.37
CA TRP A 281 -12.68 -3.87 -8.34
C TRP A 281 -13.69 -4.20 -9.45
N GLN A 282 -14.51 -3.24 -9.86
CA GLN A 282 -15.48 -3.43 -10.97
C GLN A 282 -14.77 -3.62 -12.31
N VAL A 283 -13.63 -2.94 -12.47
CA VAL A 283 -12.79 -3.10 -13.67
C VAL A 283 -12.10 -4.46 -13.66
N ILE A 284 -11.51 -4.85 -12.53
CA ILE A 284 -10.85 -6.14 -12.34
C ILE A 284 -11.84 -7.29 -12.56
N ALA A 285 -13.09 -7.16 -12.08
CA ALA A 285 -14.17 -8.13 -12.26
C ALA A 285 -14.80 -8.10 -13.67
N GLY A 286 -14.35 -7.23 -14.59
CA GLY A 286 -14.89 -7.09 -15.94
C GLY A 286 -16.29 -6.47 -16.01
N GLN A 287 -16.76 -5.86 -14.93
CA GLN A 287 -18.08 -5.20 -14.85
C GLN A 287 -18.05 -3.78 -15.43
N LYS A 288 -16.90 -3.16 -15.42
CA LYS A 288 -16.62 -1.83 -15.98
C LYS A 288 -15.38 -1.88 -16.85
N THR A 289 -15.32 -0.98 -17.83
CA THR A 289 -14.13 -0.82 -18.67
C THR A 289 -13.11 0.06 -17.95
N GLY A 290 -11.86 -0.36 -17.96
CA GLY A 290 -10.72 0.46 -17.54
C GLY A 290 -10.35 1.46 -18.63
N ARG A 291 -9.13 1.33 -19.20
CA ARG A 291 -8.76 2.13 -20.38
C ARG A 291 -9.55 1.65 -21.61
N SER A 292 -10.21 2.59 -22.29
CA SER A 292 -11.04 2.32 -23.48
C SER A 292 -10.45 2.87 -24.77
N THR A 293 -9.60 3.89 -24.70
CA THR A 293 -8.95 4.52 -25.88
C THR A 293 -7.51 4.90 -25.59
N GLU A 294 -6.70 5.01 -26.65
CA GLU A 294 -5.30 5.44 -26.53
C GLU A 294 -5.14 6.88 -26.05
N ARG A 295 -6.10 7.75 -26.32
CA ARG A 295 -6.04 9.16 -25.92
C ARG A 295 -6.63 9.46 -24.55
N GLN A 296 -7.29 8.49 -23.93
CA GLN A 296 -7.91 8.61 -22.61
C GLN A 296 -6.86 8.92 -21.56
N ILE A 297 -7.13 9.86 -20.68
CA ILE A 297 -6.35 10.07 -19.44
C ILE A 297 -7.05 9.28 -18.35
N THR A 298 -6.35 8.33 -17.75
CA THR A 298 -6.84 7.55 -16.64
C THR A 298 -6.12 7.99 -15.37
N LEU A 299 -6.86 8.18 -14.30
CA LEU A 299 -6.33 8.54 -12.99
C LEU A 299 -6.71 7.46 -11.96
N PHE A 300 -5.74 6.83 -11.35
CA PHE A 300 -5.94 6.03 -10.15
C PHE A 300 -5.65 6.90 -8.93
N ASP A 301 -6.70 7.35 -8.24
CA ASP A 301 -6.63 8.13 -7.01
C ASP A 301 -6.62 7.16 -5.82
N SER A 302 -5.41 6.79 -5.40
CA SER A 302 -5.14 5.73 -4.44
C SER A 302 -4.74 6.30 -3.09
N VAL A 303 -5.57 6.07 -2.11
CA VAL A 303 -5.29 6.39 -0.69
C VAL A 303 -4.84 5.16 0.09
N GLY A 304 -4.91 3.97 -0.53
CA GLY A 304 -4.68 2.66 0.08
C GLY A 304 -5.84 2.22 0.96
N PHE A 305 -6.29 0.98 0.79
CA PHE A 305 -7.46 0.45 1.47
C PHE A 305 -7.14 -0.81 2.29
N ALA A 306 -7.93 -1.07 3.34
CA ALA A 306 -7.68 -2.15 4.30
C ALA A 306 -7.59 -3.55 3.65
N ILE A 307 -8.30 -3.78 2.53
CA ILE A 307 -8.25 -5.06 1.80
C ILE A 307 -6.85 -5.35 1.26
N GLU A 308 -6.11 -4.33 0.82
CA GLU A 308 -4.73 -4.50 0.33
C GLU A 308 -3.78 -4.92 1.46
N ASP A 309 -3.96 -4.35 2.65
CA ASP A 309 -3.20 -4.72 3.84
C ASP A 309 -3.56 -6.14 4.28
N PHE A 310 -4.83 -6.51 4.21
CA PHE A 310 -5.30 -7.87 4.47
C PHE A 310 -4.70 -8.88 3.49
N SER A 311 -4.66 -8.56 2.20
CA SER A 311 -4.02 -9.39 1.17
C SER A 311 -2.54 -9.60 1.48
N ALA A 312 -1.85 -8.52 1.90
CA ALA A 312 -0.45 -8.58 2.26
C ALA A 312 -0.19 -9.41 3.53
N LEU A 313 -1.06 -9.31 4.53
CA LEU A 313 -1.00 -10.14 5.74
C LEU A 313 -1.21 -11.63 5.41
N ARG A 314 -2.18 -11.95 4.54
CA ARG A 314 -2.40 -13.33 4.07
C ARG A 314 -1.19 -13.86 3.31
N TYR A 315 -0.69 -13.06 2.36
CA TYR A 315 0.50 -13.40 1.61
C TYR A 315 1.68 -13.71 2.53
N LEU A 316 1.98 -12.81 3.47
CA LEU A 316 3.08 -13.00 4.39
C LEU A 316 2.92 -14.26 5.24
N ARG A 317 1.73 -14.49 5.80
CA ARG A 317 1.44 -15.72 6.56
C ARG A 317 1.78 -16.97 5.74
N ASP A 318 1.38 -17.00 4.47
CA ASP A 318 1.61 -18.15 3.59
C ASP A 318 3.10 -18.34 3.24
N GLN A 319 3.91 -17.25 3.31
CA GLN A 319 5.36 -17.33 3.13
C GLN A 319 6.10 -17.87 4.37
N LEU A 320 5.51 -17.81 5.57
CA LEU A 320 6.19 -18.24 6.79
C LEU A 320 6.50 -19.75 6.79
N GLU A 321 5.60 -20.55 6.24
CA GLU A 321 5.84 -21.99 6.11
C GLU A 321 7.02 -22.30 5.17
N ARG A 322 7.24 -21.47 4.16
CA ARG A 322 8.31 -21.64 3.17
C ARG A 322 9.65 -21.13 3.69
N THR A 323 9.66 -19.96 4.35
CA THR A 323 10.90 -19.27 4.71
C THR A 323 11.36 -19.57 6.13
N GLY A 324 10.45 -19.89 7.05
CA GLY A 324 10.76 -20.12 8.47
C GLY A 324 11.26 -18.87 9.21
N HIS A 325 11.14 -17.67 8.62
CA HIS A 325 11.65 -16.42 9.22
C HIS A 325 10.57 -15.74 10.05
N PHE A 326 10.41 -16.19 11.29
CA PHE A 326 9.57 -15.58 12.31
C PHE A 326 10.04 -16.00 13.70
N ALA A 327 9.67 -15.21 14.70
CA ALA A 327 9.79 -15.60 16.10
C ALA A 327 8.44 -16.06 16.63
N GLU A 328 8.46 -16.90 17.66
CA GLU A 328 7.27 -17.28 18.40
C GLU A 328 7.00 -16.25 19.49
N LEU A 329 5.81 -15.66 19.50
CA LEU A 329 5.39 -14.65 20.47
C LEU A 329 4.39 -15.27 21.45
N ASP A 330 4.74 -15.31 22.72
CA ASP A 330 3.84 -15.64 23.83
C ASP A 330 2.91 -14.44 24.07
N LEU A 331 1.78 -14.43 23.37
CA LEU A 331 0.84 -13.30 23.35
C LEU A 331 -0.51 -13.63 23.99
N LEU A 332 -0.89 -14.92 24.02
CA LEU A 332 -2.22 -15.33 24.43
C LEU A 332 -2.15 -16.08 25.76
N ALA A 333 -2.95 -15.63 26.71
CA ALA A 333 -3.11 -16.38 27.96
C ALA A 333 -3.73 -17.76 27.67
N ASP A 334 -3.14 -18.83 28.20
CA ASP A 334 -3.58 -20.22 28.02
C ASP A 334 -3.79 -20.91 29.38
N PRO A 335 -4.88 -20.60 30.13
CA PRO A 335 -5.22 -21.26 31.38
C PRO A 335 -5.74 -22.69 31.11
N ASP A 336 -5.48 -23.64 32.04
CA ASP A 336 -6.01 -25.03 31.97
C ASP A 336 -7.55 -25.04 31.89
N ASP A 337 -8.21 -24.18 32.66
CA ASP A 337 -9.64 -23.87 32.51
C ASP A 337 -9.76 -22.46 31.90
N PRO A 338 -10.34 -22.31 30.71
CA PRO A 338 -10.52 -20.99 30.06
C PRO A 338 -11.29 -19.97 30.91
N ARG A 339 -12.01 -20.41 31.94
CA ARG A 339 -12.72 -19.55 32.90
C ARG A 339 -11.86 -19.11 34.06
N ASP A 340 -10.69 -19.73 34.30
CA ASP A 340 -9.84 -19.47 35.46
C ASP A 340 -8.55 -18.74 35.08
N LEU A 341 -8.69 -17.54 34.50
CA LEU A 341 -7.56 -16.68 34.19
C LEU A 341 -6.77 -16.28 35.47
N PHE A 342 -7.46 -16.11 36.60
CA PHE A 342 -6.83 -15.75 37.88
C PHE A 342 -5.97 -16.88 38.44
N GLY A 343 -6.29 -18.14 38.17
CA GLY A 343 -5.48 -19.31 38.53
C GLY A 343 -4.08 -19.26 37.94
N MET A 344 -3.90 -18.71 36.73
CA MET A 344 -2.57 -18.51 36.15
C MET A 344 -1.70 -17.56 36.99
N VAL A 345 -2.29 -16.47 37.50
CA VAL A 345 -1.57 -15.48 38.34
C VAL A 345 -1.13 -16.10 39.64
N ASN A 346 -1.94 -16.99 40.26
CA ASN A 346 -1.60 -17.66 41.51
C ASN A 346 -0.48 -18.69 41.30
N ARG A 347 -0.52 -19.49 40.22
CA ARG A 347 0.54 -20.46 39.87
C ARG A 347 1.90 -19.78 39.64
N ALA A 348 1.92 -18.62 39.04
CA ALA A 348 3.18 -17.86 38.83
C ALA A 348 3.80 -17.42 40.15
N LYS A 349 3.02 -17.21 41.23
CA LYS A 349 3.55 -16.91 42.56
C LYS A 349 4.14 -18.11 43.29
N GLU A 350 3.65 -19.33 43.01
CA GLU A 350 4.16 -20.57 43.60
C GLU A 350 5.45 -21.05 42.92
N ALA A 351 5.69 -20.62 41.68
CA ALA A 351 6.89 -20.96 40.90
C ALA A 351 8.06 -19.96 41.05
N SER A 352 7.86 -18.81 41.70
CA SER A 352 8.85 -17.78 41.97
C SER A 352 9.36 -17.86 43.41
#